data_56d8a778abbabf220618568ceeeb85c3
#
_entry.id   56d8a778abbabf220618568ceeeb85c3
#
_cell.length_a   1.000
_cell.length_b   1.000
_cell.length_c   1.000
_cell.angle_alpha   90.00
_cell.angle_beta   90.00
_cell.angle_gamma   90.00
#
_symmetry.space_group_name_H-M   'P 1'
#
loop_
_entity.id
_entity.type
_entity.pdbx_description
1 polymer ?
#
loop_
_entity_poly.entity_id
_entity_poly.type
_entity_poly.pdbx_seq_one_letter_code
_entity_poly.pdbx_strand_id
1 'polypeptide(L)'
;MFCILVGAFWPTLGRAQGHWQLDSPGYLVDATGDMRLAQAKLGQYTPFEGVLSKGYLSGALWVRVTLKPMASVPPKTALPNDASNTQHLTLLVHPTYLDDIEIHDEATPDTVLRGGQLHAWSEVQSGALAHVFMLKPVQTERKLWIRIKTQTTYILDVRVHDNHELGREEQLQDLMLAVLTSSLLLLALAAVFYAVAQPSRLMGMF
;
A
#
# COMPACT_ATOMS: atom_id res chain seq x y z
N MET A 1 -44.34 6.78 8.94
CA MET A 1 -43.55 5.54 9.01
C MET A 1 -42.85 5.38 7.66
N PHE A 2 -41.65 5.96 7.56
CA PHE A 2 -40.85 5.95 6.30
C PHE A 2 -39.61 5.10 6.58
N CYS A 3 -39.65 3.85 6.15
CA CYS A 3 -38.46 2.97 6.15
C CYS A 3 -37.57 3.37 4.96
N ILE A 4 -36.46 4.06 5.26
CA ILE A 4 -35.39 4.26 4.31
C ILE A 4 -34.56 2.97 4.29
N LEU A 5 -34.75 2.17 3.24
CA LEU A 5 -33.87 1.08 2.86
C LEU A 5 -32.54 1.69 2.40
N VAL A 6 -31.58 1.80 3.30
CA VAL A 6 -30.17 2.02 2.94
C VAL A 6 -29.66 0.69 2.41
N GLY A 7 -29.89 0.46 1.12
CA GLY A 7 -29.23 -0.62 0.41
C GLY A 7 -27.73 -0.39 0.46
N ALA A 8 -27.01 -1.24 1.18
CA ALA A 8 -25.56 -1.28 1.18
C ALA A 8 -25.08 -1.64 -0.24
N PHE A 9 -24.86 -0.61 -1.05
CA PHE A 9 -24.14 -0.72 -2.29
C PHE A 9 -22.67 -0.87 -1.93
N TRP A 10 -22.23 -2.10 -1.67
CA TRP A 10 -20.82 -2.44 -1.63
C TRP A 10 -20.39 -2.55 -3.09
N PRO A 11 -19.67 -1.56 -3.63
CA PRO A 11 -19.04 -1.78 -4.92
C PRO A 11 -18.03 -2.90 -4.71
N THR A 12 -18.24 -4.03 -5.32
CA THR A 12 -17.17 -4.97 -5.61
C THR A 12 -16.21 -4.21 -6.51
N LEU A 13 -15.26 -3.51 -5.89
CA LEU A 13 -14.11 -2.93 -6.55
C LEU A 13 -13.43 -4.09 -7.27
N GLY A 14 -13.70 -4.19 -8.57
CA GLY A 14 -12.97 -5.09 -9.43
C GLY A 14 -11.50 -4.79 -9.21
N ARG A 15 -10.76 -5.76 -8.67
CA ARG A 15 -9.30 -5.71 -8.60
C ARG A 15 -8.83 -5.41 -10.02
N ALA A 16 -8.36 -4.20 -10.24
CA ALA A 16 -7.59 -3.91 -11.43
C ALA A 16 -6.39 -4.84 -11.37
N GLN A 17 -6.32 -5.80 -12.31
CA GLN A 17 -5.21 -6.72 -12.39
C GLN A 17 -4.07 -5.94 -13.05
N GLY A 18 -3.11 -5.50 -12.24
CA GLY A 18 -1.86 -4.93 -12.73
C GLY A 18 -1.11 -5.91 -13.64
N HIS A 19 -0.18 -5.40 -14.42
CA HIS A 19 0.65 -6.22 -15.30
C HIS A 19 1.62 -7.15 -14.55
N TRP A 20 1.69 -7.03 -13.21
CA TRP A 20 2.59 -7.77 -12.34
C TRP A 20 1.85 -8.45 -11.20
N GLN A 21 2.27 -9.66 -10.89
CA GLN A 21 1.76 -10.43 -9.77
C GLN A 21 2.87 -10.79 -8.80
N LEU A 22 2.56 -10.67 -7.52
CA LEU A 22 3.38 -11.16 -6.43
C LEU A 22 3.10 -12.65 -6.25
N ASP A 23 4.12 -13.48 -6.40
CA ASP A 23 4.01 -14.93 -6.31
C ASP A 23 4.94 -15.51 -5.27
N SER A 24 4.51 -16.61 -4.68
CA SER A 24 5.29 -17.44 -3.76
C SER A 24 5.96 -16.66 -2.61
N PRO A 25 5.22 -15.81 -1.88
CA PRO A 25 5.81 -15.12 -0.74
C PRO A 25 6.20 -16.12 0.35
N GLY A 26 7.40 -15.93 0.88
CA GLY A 26 7.91 -16.73 1.99
C GLY A 26 8.68 -15.87 2.98
N TYR A 27 8.71 -16.28 4.24
CA TYR A 27 9.43 -15.56 5.29
C TYR A 27 10.47 -16.47 5.96
N LEU A 28 11.51 -15.84 6.48
CA LEU A 28 12.58 -16.45 7.27
C LEU A 28 12.87 -15.55 8.48
N VAL A 29 12.85 -16.09 9.68
CA VAL A 29 13.17 -15.36 10.90
C VAL A 29 14.67 -15.43 11.15
N ASP A 30 15.30 -14.28 11.25
CA ASP A 30 16.69 -14.12 11.67
C ASP A 30 16.72 -13.66 13.14
N ALA A 31 16.87 -14.61 14.05
CA ALA A 31 16.82 -14.34 15.49
C ALA A 31 17.95 -13.46 15.98
N THR A 32 19.07 -13.41 15.28
CA THR A 32 20.24 -12.59 15.62
C THR A 32 20.14 -11.18 15.05
N GLY A 33 19.44 -11.03 13.93
CA GLY A 33 19.34 -9.77 13.19
C GLY A 33 20.60 -9.43 12.37
N ASP A 34 21.56 -10.35 12.28
CA ASP A 34 22.87 -10.14 11.63
C ASP A 34 23.01 -10.90 10.31
N MET A 35 21.99 -11.64 9.90
CA MET A 35 22.00 -12.41 8.65
C MET A 35 22.20 -11.50 7.45
N ARG A 36 23.18 -11.83 6.61
CA ARG A 36 23.45 -11.12 5.37
C ARG A 36 22.63 -11.69 4.20
N LEU A 37 22.47 -10.92 3.15
CA LEU A 37 21.75 -11.32 1.94
C LEU A 37 22.20 -12.69 1.39
N ALA A 38 23.50 -12.97 1.38
CA ALA A 38 24.03 -14.24 0.88
C ALA A 38 23.49 -15.45 1.66
N GLN A 39 23.37 -15.31 2.95
CA GLN A 39 22.81 -16.34 3.84
C GLN A 39 21.29 -16.43 3.68
N ALA A 40 20.62 -15.28 3.59
CA ALA A 40 19.18 -15.21 3.37
C ALA A 40 18.78 -15.86 2.03
N LYS A 41 19.57 -15.69 0.97
CA LYS A 41 19.33 -16.35 -0.33
C LYS A 41 19.32 -17.88 -0.25
N LEU A 42 20.12 -18.46 0.65
CA LEU A 42 20.24 -19.90 0.86
C LEU A 42 19.29 -20.42 1.94
N GLY A 43 18.60 -19.53 2.65
CA GLY A 43 17.72 -19.88 3.76
C GLY A 43 16.47 -20.63 3.31
N GLN A 44 15.89 -21.39 4.24
CA GLN A 44 14.60 -22.05 4.03
C GLN A 44 13.47 -21.10 4.41
N TYR A 45 12.65 -20.74 3.43
CA TYR A 45 11.52 -19.85 3.61
C TYR A 45 10.24 -20.61 3.88
N THR A 46 9.52 -20.21 4.90
CA THR A 46 8.16 -20.71 5.15
C THR A 46 7.17 -19.91 4.31
N PRO A 47 6.36 -20.55 3.46
CA PRO A 47 5.38 -19.85 2.64
C PRO A 47 4.29 -19.21 3.52
N PHE A 48 3.71 -18.12 3.04
CA PHE A 48 2.53 -17.49 3.65
C PHE A 48 1.64 -16.89 2.57
N GLU A 49 0.41 -16.58 2.93
CA GLU A 49 -0.57 -15.93 2.07
C GLU A 49 -1.12 -14.68 2.76
N GLY A 50 -1.38 -13.63 1.97
CA GLY A 50 -1.96 -12.39 2.47
C GLY A 50 -1.03 -11.64 3.43
N VAL A 51 -1.57 -11.18 4.54
CA VAL A 51 -0.84 -10.40 5.56
C VAL A 51 -0.04 -11.33 6.48
N LEU A 52 1.28 -11.14 6.52
CA LEU A 52 2.14 -11.84 7.46
C LEU A 52 2.07 -11.19 8.84
N SER A 53 1.79 -11.96 9.88
CA SER A 53 1.83 -11.50 11.27
C SER A 53 2.67 -12.43 12.12
N LYS A 54 3.72 -11.91 12.77
CA LYS A 54 4.66 -12.67 13.61
C LYS A 54 4.78 -12.15 15.04
N GLY A 55 4.01 -11.12 15.38
CA GLY A 55 4.12 -10.50 16.71
C GLY A 55 5.46 -9.81 16.92
N TYR A 56 6.02 -9.90 18.11
CA TYR A 56 7.31 -9.32 18.45
C TYR A 56 8.44 -10.33 18.21
N LEU A 57 9.48 -9.89 17.50
CA LEU A 57 10.70 -10.67 17.25
C LEU A 57 11.91 -9.87 17.75
N SER A 58 12.90 -10.55 18.26
CA SER A 58 14.14 -9.90 18.77
C SER A 58 15.17 -9.62 17.67
N GLY A 59 15.01 -10.14 16.47
CA GLY A 59 15.99 -10.04 15.39
C GLY A 59 15.47 -9.29 14.18
N ALA A 60 15.60 -9.90 13.02
CA ALA A 60 15.09 -9.39 11.75
C ALA A 60 14.20 -10.41 11.06
N LEU A 61 13.36 -9.95 10.17
CA LEU A 61 12.52 -10.77 9.34
C LEU A 61 12.95 -10.62 7.88
N TRP A 62 13.26 -11.71 7.23
CA TRP A 62 13.50 -11.74 5.80
C TRP A 62 12.24 -12.24 5.08
N VAL A 63 11.84 -11.52 4.06
CA VAL A 63 10.72 -11.91 3.19
C VAL A 63 11.24 -12.03 1.77
N ARG A 64 10.98 -13.17 1.15
CA ARG A 64 11.28 -13.40 -0.27
C ARG A 64 9.98 -13.39 -1.04
N VAL A 65 9.93 -12.60 -2.09
CA VAL A 65 8.81 -12.53 -3.02
C VAL A 65 9.32 -12.67 -4.46
N THR A 66 8.51 -13.28 -5.30
CA THR A 66 8.79 -13.40 -6.72
C THR A 66 7.81 -12.49 -7.47
N LEU A 67 8.34 -11.62 -8.29
CA LEU A 67 7.54 -10.78 -9.18
C LEU A 67 7.46 -11.45 -10.54
N LYS A 68 6.25 -11.79 -10.97
CA LYS A 68 5.97 -12.37 -12.28
C LYS A 68 5.19 -11.38 -13.13
N PRO A 69 5.61 -11.17 -14.39
CA PRO A 69 4.77 -10.44 -15.33
C PRO A 69 3.52 -11.27 -15.60
N MET A 70 2.36 -10.68 -15.48
CA MET A 70 1.13 -11.33 -15.93
C MET A 70 1.15 -11.38 -17.46
N ALA A 71 0.83 -12.54 -18.04
CA ALA A 71 0.70 -12.69 -19.47
C ALA A 71 -0.28 -11.63 -19.99
N SER A 72 0.24 -10.67 -20.73
CA SER A 72 -0.40 -9.41 -21.05
C SER A 72 -1.73 -9.62 -21.76
N VAL A 73 -2.75 -8.99 -21.26
CA VAL A 73 -3.77 -8.41 -22.13
C VAL A 73 -3.02 -7.50 -23.12
N PRO A 74 -3.17 -7.70 -24.45
CA PRO A 74 -2.46 -6.89 -25.43
C PRO A 74 -2.74 -5.41 -25.12
N PRO A 75 -1.73 -4.53 -25.22
CA PRO A 75 -1.91 -3.13 -24.92
C PRO A 75 -3.05 -2.59 -25.78
N LYS A 76 -4.18 -2.25 -25.15
CA LYS A 76 -5.24 -1.52 -25.80
C LYS A 76 -4.63 -0.19 -26.23
N THR A 77 -4.25 -0.13 -27.51
CA THR A 77 -3.94 1.09 -28.25
C THR A 77 -3.07 2.08 -27.48
N ALA A 78 -1.78 1.77 -27.35
CA ALA A 78 -0.79 2.79 -27.06
C ALA A 78 -0.84 3.79 -28.22
N LEU A 79 -1.27 5.01 -27.95
CA LEU A 79 -1.07 6.12 -28.87
C LEU A 79 0.43 6.26 -29.12
N PRO A 80 0.91 6.42 -30.37
CA PRO A 80 2.33 6.31 -30.73
C PRO A 80 3.22 7.44 -30.17
N ASN A 81 2.74 8.29 -29.28
CA ASN A 81 3.46 9.46 -28.78
C ASN A 81 3.90 9.39 -27.31
N ASP A 82 3.69 8.28 -26.58
CA ASP A 82 4.17 8.15 -25.20
C ASP A 82 5.50 7.40 -25.13
N ALA A 83 6.54 7.95 -25.74
CA ALA A 83 7.93 7.47 -25.59
C ALA A 83 8.50 7.69 -24.17
N SER A 84 7.72 8.31 -23.25
CA SER A 84 8.10 8.54 -21.85
C SER A 84 7.46 7.53 -20.87
N ASN A 85 6.75 6.51 -21.39
CA ASN A 85 6.10 5.51 -20.55
C ASN A 85 7.07 4.41 -20.09
N THR A 86 8.12 4.80 -19.39
CA THR A 86 8.88 3.86 -18.56
C THR A 86 7.94 3.41 -17.45
N GLN A 87 7.31 2.25 -17.62
CA GLN A 87 6.46 1.63 -16.61
C GLN A 87 7.32 1.35 -15.38
N HIS A 88 7.37 2.29 -14.45
CA HIS A 88 7.99 2.06 -13.16
C HIS A 88 7.07 1.14 -12.36
N LEU A 89 7.66 0.10 -11.83
CA LEU A 89 6.99 -0.82 -10.94
C LEU A 89 7.16 -0.32 -9.51
N THR A 90 6.06 -0.20 -8.81
CA THR A 90 6.08 0.29 -7.43
C THR A 90 5.75 -0.83 -6.46
N LEU A 91 6.63 -1.04 -5.49
CA LEU A 91 6.43 -1.95 -4.37
C LEU A 91 5.96 -1.15 -3.16
N LEU A 92 4.81 -1.53 -2.62
CA LEU A 92 4.24 -0.97 -1.41
C LEU A 92 4.48 -1.93 -0.25
N VAL A 93 5.02 -1.40 0.83
CA VAL A 93 5.24 -2.15 2.07
C VAL A 93 4.46 -1.49 3.20
N HIS A 94 3.48 -2.21 3.72
CA HIS A 94 2.69 -1.79 4.87
C HIS A 94 3.09 -2.57 6.13
N PRO A 95 2.92 -1.99 7.29
CA PRO A 95 2.47 -0.64 7.63
C PRO A 95 3.63 0.37 7.66
N THR A 96 3.29 1.65 7.86
CA THR A 96 4.25 2.76 7.88
C THR A 96 5.09 2.85 9.16
N TYR A 97 4.76 2.08 10.19
CA TYR A 97 5.50 2.10 11.47
C TYR A 97 6.74 1.19 11.51
N LEU A 98 7.09 0.53 10.39
CA LEU A 98 8.29 -0.29 10.32
C LEU A 98 9.54 0.58 10.39
N ASP A 99 10.49 0.22 11.27
CA ASP A 99 11.64 1.05 11.58
C ASP A 99 12.68 1.06 10.47
N ASP A 100 13.06 -0.12 9.98
CA ASP A 100 14.13 -0.31 8.99
C ASP A 100 13.71 -1.38 7.97
N ILE A 101 13.74 -1.00 6.70
CA ILE A 101 13.38 -1.85 5.56
C ILE A 101 14.52 -1.78 4.55
N GLU A 102 15.07 -2.92 4.18
CA GLU A 102 16.05 -3.04 3.10
C GLU A 102 15.49 -3.97 2.03
N ILE A 103 15.49 -3.52 0.78
CA ILE A 103 15.04 -4.29 -0.38
C ILE A 103 16.22 -4.55 -1.29
N HIS A 104 16.47 -5.83 -1.54
CA HIS A 104 17.48 -6.32 -2.45
C HIS A 104 16.77 -6.91 -3.67
N ASP A 105 17.01 -6.32 -4.82
CA ASP A 105 16.43 -6.72 -6.09
C ASP A 105 17.45 -7.55 -6.90
N GLU A 106 17.02 -8.72 -7.36
CA GLU A 106 17.86 -9.58 -8.22
C GLU A 106 18.29 -8.88 -9.51
N ALA A 107 17.43 -8.00 -10.03
CA ALA A 107 17.70 -7.26 -11.26
C ALA A 107 18.70 -6.10 -11.07
N THR A 108 18.90 -5.65 -9.84
CA THR A 108 19.83 -4.56 -9.52
C THR A 108 20.66 -4.89 -8.28
N PRO A 109 21.58 -5.89 -8.37
CA PRO A 109 22.25 -6.44 -7.20
C PRO A 109 23.13 -5.44 -6.44
N ASP A 110 23.60 -4.40 -7.13
CA ASP A 110 24.46 -3.36 -6.55
C ASP A 110 23.69 -2.25 -5.84
N THR A 111 22.35 -2.28 -5.91
CA THR A 111 21.51 -1.24 -5.35
C THR A 111 20.64 -1.82 -4.25
N VAL A 112 20.73 -1.26 -3.05
CA VAL A 112 19.83 -1.58 -1.93
C VAL A 112 18.87 -0.41 -1.75
N LEU A 113 17.57 -0.67 -1.87
CA LEU A 113 16.57 0.33 -1.56
C LEU A 113 16.30 0.28 -0.05
N ARG A 114 16.32 1.43 0.60
CA ARG A 114 16.13 1.57 2.03
C ARG A 114 14.92 2.41 2.35
N GLY A 115 14.25 2.08 3.44
CA GLY A 115 13.09 2.80 3.93
C GLY A 115 12.78 2.44 5.37
N GLY A 116 11.71 3.03 5.90
CA GLY A 116 11.33 2.86 7.30
C GLY A 116 11.45 4.15 8.08
N GLN A 117 10.97 4.15 9.33
CA GLN A 117 10.94 5.35 10.16
C GLN A 117 12.32 5.86 10.58
N LEU A 118 13.34 5.01 10.58
CA LEU A 118 14.71 5.39 10.93
C LEU A 118 15.47 6.06 9.78
N HIS A 119 14.91 6.06 8.57
CA HIS A 119 15.51 6.69 7.40
C HIS A 119 15.00 8.11 7.20
N ALA A 120 15.87 8.98 6.67
CA ALA A 120 15.49 10.36 6.39
C ALA A 120 14.35 10.43 5.36
N TRP A 121 13.37 11.30 5.58
CA TRP A 121 12.22 11.48 4.72
C TRP A 121 12.58 11.79 3.25
N SER A 122 13.74 12.37 3.00
CA SER A 122 14.28 12.66 1.66
C SER A 122 14.74 11.40 0.91
N GLU A 123 15.01 10.30 1.63
CA GLU A 123 15.48 9.04 1.06
C GLU A 123 14.33 8.06 0.80
N VAL A 124 13.20 8.30 1.46
CA VAL A 124 12.03 7.42 1.42
C VAL A 124 10.92 8.10 0.64
N GLN A 125 10.54 7.52 -0.49
CA GLN A 125 9.29 7.87 -1.12
C GLN A 125 8.16 7.29 -0.28
N SER A 126 7.63 8.09 0.64
CA SER A 126 6.57 7.68 1.53
C SER A 126 5.23 8.13 0.97
N GLY A 127 4.36 7.19 0.67
CA GLY A 127 2.94 7.45 0.52
C GLY A 127 2.30 7.66 1.91
N ALA A 128 1.11 8.24 1.95
CA ALA A 128 0.41 8.53 3.22
C ALA A 128 0.17 7.27 4.09
N LEU A 129 0.11 6.08 3.48
CA LEU A 129 -0.30 4.83 4.14
C LEU A 129 0.69 3.67 3.97
N ALA A 130 1.78 3.83 3.21
CA ALA A 130 2.75 2.78 2.93
C ALA A 130 4.15 3.32 2.68
N HIS A 131 5.16 2.48 2.86
CA HIS A 131 6.49 2.74 2.31
C HIS A 131 6.48 2.38 0.84
N VAL A 132 6.88 3.32 -0.02
CA VAL A 132 6.83 3.22 -1.48
C VAL A 132 8.24 3.03 -2.02
N PHE A 133 8.47 1.98 -2.78
CA PHE A 133 9.76 1.70 -3.40
C PHE A 133 9.61 1.60 -4.91
N MET A 134 10.30 2.46 -5.64
CA MET A 134 10.34 2.40 -7.10
C MET A 134 11.35 1.36 -7.55
N LEU A 135 10.88 0.37 -8.27
CA LEU A 135 11.70 -0.69 -8.86
C LEU A 135 11.98 -0.35 -10.33
N LYS A 136 13.19 -0.66 -10.78
CA LYS A 136 13.50 -0.52 -12.20
C LYS A 136 12.64 -1.46 -13.05
N PRO A 137 12.13 -1.02 -14.20
CA PRO A 137 11.32 -1.86 -15.05
C PRO A 137 12.18 -3.01 -15.62
N VAL A 138 11.67 -4.23 -15.49
CA VAL A 138 12.26 -5.44 -16.08
C VAL A 138 11.11 -6.26 -16.64
N GLN A 139 11.33 -6.91 -17.77
CA GLN A 139 10.27 -7.69 -18.44
C GLN A 139 10.27 -9.18 -18.04
N THR A 140 11.19 -9.59 -17.20
CA THR A 140 11.35 -10.97 -16.77
C THR A 140 10.97 -11.16 -15.31
N GLU A 141 10.63 -12.40 -14.95
CA GLU A 141 10.48 -12.79 -13.56
C GLU A 141 11.73 -12.42 -12.75
N ARG A 142 11.55 -11.89 -11.54
CA ARG A 142 12.63 -11.53 -10.63
C ARG A 142 12.27 -11.79 -9.19
N LYS A 143 13.30 -12.00 -8.37
CA LYS A 143 13.15 -12.21 -6.92
C LYS A 143 13.57 -10.97 -6.15
N LEU A 144 12.79 -10.65 -5.13
CA LEU A 144 13.11 -9.60 -4.17
C LEU A 144 13.31 -10.26 -2.80
N TRP A 145 14.32 -9.77 -2.09
CA TRP A 145 14.54 -10.08 -0.66
C TRP A 145 14.37 -8.80 0.13
N ILE A 146 13.40 -8.82 1.04
CA ILE A 146 13.03 -7.70 1.89
C ILE A 146 13.48 -8.07 3.29
N ARG A 147 14.41 -7.30 3.83
CA ARG A 147 14.82 -7.40 5.24
C ARG A 147 14.09 -6.33 6.04
N ILE A 148 13.47 -6.74 7.12
CA ILE A 148 12.72 -5.86 8.00
C ILE A 148 13.27 -6.02 9.41
N LYS A 149 13.58 -4.89 10.04
CA LYS A 149 13.95 -4.84 11.44
C LYS A 149 13.13 -3.75 12.13
N THR A 150 12.38 -4.11 13.16
CA THR A 150 11.51 -3.18 13.88
C THR A 150 11.44 -3.55 15.35
N GLN A 151 11.24 -2.56 16.20
CA GLN A 151 11.00 -2.76 17.64
C GLN A 151 9.51 -2.98 17.95
N THR A 152 8.65 -2.86 16.95
CA THR A 152 7.21 -3.05 17.06
C THR A 152 6.81 -4.45 16.62
N THR A 153 5.52 -4.68 16.40
CA THR A 153 5.00 -5.94 15.89
C THR A 153 5.36 -6.12 14.41
N TYR A 154 5.79 -7.33 14.05
CA TYR A 154 6.01 -7.70 12.66
C TYR A 154 4.69 -8.08 12.00
N ILE A 155 4.02 -7.08 11.46
CA ILE A 155 2.89 -7.23 10.55
C ILE A 155 3.37 -6.70 9.20
N LEU A 156 3.14 -7.46 8.15
CA LEU A 156 3.64 -7.11 6.81
C LEU A 156 2.60 -7.43 5.76
N ASP A 157 2.29 -6.46 4.95
CA ASP A 157 1.54 -6.59 3.70
C ASP A 157 2.37 -5.97 2.58
N VAL A 158 2.71 -6.77 1.59
CA VAL A 158 3.52 -6.36 0.44
C VAL A 158 2.64 -6.40 -0.79
N ARG A 159 2.57 -5.28 -1.49
CA ARG A 159 1.80 -5.17 -2.74
C ARG A 159 2.66 -4.61 -3.85
N VAL A 160 2.33 -4.96 -5.07
CA VAL A 160 2.96 -4.43 -6.26
C VAL A 160 1.91 -3.72 -7.11
N HIS A 161 2.24 -2.53 -7.56
CA HIS A 161 1.37 -1.73 -8.41
C HIS A 161 2.15 -1.15 -9.60
N ASP A 162 1.47 -1.05 -10.71
CA ASP A 162 1.91 -0.21 -11.82
C ASP A 162 1.61 1.26 -11.49
N ASN A 163 2.44 2.17 -11.97
CA ASN A 163 2.26 3.62 -11.71
C ASN A 163 0.86 4.15 -12.06
N HIS A 164 0.19 3.56 -13.05
CA HIS A 164 -1.16 3.94 -13.43
C HIS A 164 -2.23 3.58 -12.38
N GLU A 165 -1.98 2.56 -11.57
CA GLU A 165 -2.94 2.11 -10.56
C GLU A 165 -2.85 2.91 -9.28
N LEU A 166 -1.63 3.27 -8.86
CA LEU A 166 -1.41 4.08 -7.65
C LEU A 166 -2.15 5.42 -7.70
N GLY A 167 -2.02 6.15 -8.80
CA GLY A 167 -2.70 7.44 -8.95
C GLY A 167 -4.23 7.33 -8.95
N ARG A 168 -4.77 6.20 -9.38
CA ARG A 168 -6.22 5.99 -9.41
C ARG A 168 -6.79 5.61 -8.04
N GLU A 169 -6.09 4.79 -7.27
CA GLU A 169 -6.52 4.43 -5.91
C GLU A 169 -6.46 5.63 -4.97
N GLU A 170 -5.38 6.42 -5.02
CA GLU A 170 -5.25 7.66 -4.26
C GLU A 170 -6.34 8.66 -4.63
N GLN A 171 -6.62 8.87 -5.92
CA GLN A 171 -7.68 9.77 -6.38
C GLN A 171 -9.08 9.33 -5.92
N LEU A 172 -9.37 8.03 -5.91
CA LEU A 172 -10.65 7.52 -5.42
C LEU A 172 -10.80 7.70 -3.90
N GLN A 173 -9.74 7.50 -3.13
CA GLN A 173 -9.74 7.75 -1.68
C GLN A 173 -9.93 9.23 -1.37
N ASP A 174 -9.21 10.12 -2.07
CA ASP A 174 -9.35 11.56 -1.92
C ASP A 174 -10.75 12.03 -2.29
N LEU A 175 -11.33 11.50 -3.37
CA LEU A 175 -12.69 11.81 -3.78
C LEU A 175 -13.71 11.36 -2.72
N MET A 176 -13.58 10.14 -2.19
CA MET A 176 -14.45 9.64 -1.13
C MET A 176 -14.34 10.50 0.14
N LEU A 177 -13.15 10.88 0.53
CA LEU A 177 -12.92 11.75 1.68
C LEU A 177 -13.52 13.14 1.45
N ALA A 178 -13.35 13.71 0.26
CA ALA A 178 -13.94 15.00 -0.12
C ALA A 178 -15.47 14.96 -0.11
N VAL A 179 -16.07 13.88 -0.59
CA VAL A 179 -17.55 13.71 -0.55
C VAL A 179 -18.05 13.58 0.88
N LEU A 180 -17.37 12.79 1.73
CA LEU A 180 -17.74 12.64 3.14
C LEU A 180 -17.64 13.96 3.91
N THR A 181 -16.52 14.67 3.74
CA THR A 181 -16.31 15.96 4.43
C THR A 181 -17.28 17.02 3.95
N SER A 182 -17.59 17.07 2.66
CA SER A 182 -18.57 18.01 2.09
C SER A 182 -19.99 17.70 2.59
N SER A 183 -20.36 16.44 2.68
CA SER A 183 -21.69 16.05 3.18
C SER A 183 -21.85 16.37 4.66
N LEU A 184 -20.82 16.15 5.50
CA LEU A 184 -20.83 16.54 6.91
C LEU A 184 -20.94 18.06 7.08
N LEU A 185 -20.22 18.83 6.25
CA LEU A 185 -20.29 20.27 6.27
C LEU A 185 -21.69 20.78 5.92
N LEU A 186 -22.32 20.21 4.89
CA LEU A 186 -23.68 20.56 4.50
C LEU A 186 -24.70 20.23 5.60
N LEU A 187 -24.55 19.08 6.25
CA LEU A 187 -25.41 18.73 7.40
C LEU A 187 -25.22 19.70 8.57
N ALA A 188 -23.98 20.09 8.87
CA ALA A 188 -23.71 21.07 9.91
C ALA A 188 -24.33 22.42 9.60
N LEU A 189 -24.18 22.91 8.35
CA LEU A 189 -24.80 24.15 7.90
C LEU A 189 -26.33 24.09 7.96
N ALA A 190 -26.93 22.99 7.54
CA ALA A 190 -28.38 22.78 7.64
C ALA A 190 -28.86 22.77 9.09
N ALA A 191 -28.10 22.16 10.00
CA ALA A 191 -28.42 22.17 11.43
C ALA A 191 -28.36 23.59 12.04
N VAL A 192 -27.33 24.35 11.68
CA VAL A 192 -27.19 25.76 12.10
C VAL A 192 -28.34 26.61 11.54
N PHE A 193 -28.63 26.46 10.23
CA PHE A 193 -29.77 27.19 9.63
C PHE A 193 -31.08 26.83 10.28
N TYR A 194 -31.32 25.54 10.56
CA TYR A 194 -32.52 25.10 11.27
C TYR A 194 -32.62 25.68 12.70
N ALA A 195 -31.51 25.70 13.44
CA ALA A 195 -31.44 26.28 14.77
C ALA A 195 -31.72 27.79 14.77
N VAL A 196 -31.25 28.53 13.76
CA VAL A 196 -31.45 29.97 13.62
C VAL A 196 -32.86 30.30 13.10
N ALA A 197 -33.39 29.49 12.17
CA ALA A 197 -34.70 29.70 11.56
C ALA A 197 -35.90 29.32 12.47
N GLN A 198 -35.66 28.54 13.50
CA GLN A 198 -36.68 28.27 14.54
C GLN A 198 -36.55 29.32 15.67
N PRO A 199 -37.30 30.43 15.63
CA PRO A 199 -37.37 31.29 16.78
C PRO A 199 -38.00 30.48 17.92
N SER A 200 -37.24 30.39 18.99
CA SER A 200 -37.50 29.59 20.17
C SER A 200 -38.96 29.66 20.62
N ARG A 201 -39.75 28.61 20.38
CA ARG A 201 -41.04 28.38 21.05
C ARG A 201 -40.88 28.18 22.56
N LEU A 202 -39.64 28.19 23.05
CA LEU A 202 -39.29 28.06 24.48
C LEU A 202 -39.44 29.37 25.27
N MET A 203 -39.60 30.53 24.64
CA MET A 203 -39.77 31.82 25.34
C MET A 203 -41.26 32.19 25.60
N GLY A 204 -42.18 31.38 25.21
CA GLY A 204 -43.61 31.62 25.42
C GLY A 204 -44.27 30.81 26.57
N MET A 205 -43.45 30.19 27.42
CA MET A 205 -43.94 29.36 28.53
C MET A 205 -43.44 29.82 29.92
N PHE A 206 -43.10 31.09 30.07
CA PHE A 206 -42.89 31.71 31.36
C PHE A 206 -43.70 33.00 31.47
#